data_0f29835f8c018b884f589062a055d3f5
#
_entry.id   0f29835f8c018b884f589062a055d3f5
#
_cell.length_a   1.000
_cell.length_b   1.000
_cell.length_c   1.000
_cell.angle_alpha   90.00
_cell.angle_beta   90.00
_cell.angle_gamma   90.00
#
_symmetry.space_group_name_H-M   'P 1'
#
loop_
_entity.id
_entity.type
_entity.pdbx_description
1 polymer ?
#
loop_
_entity_poly.entity_id
_entity_poly.type
_entity_poly.pdbx_seq_one_letter_code
_entity_poly.pdbx_strand_id
1 'polypeptide(L)'
;MEKLEALFDHIASRVNVNLKPLGIDVRPLLQNSIPRERHLLYYAFYALTQDHPLSFKFLNSNLAGSYFLGKTMVDRSVLYKSDIRGDELKRKGDVVEFNGVKTRLFYDEVIRIINSFLVKTLVHNNSKNAEMPEVFRILNTVAMHFSNIHGTTCEGVYLGPFATADFSVMHNCVVGDFSYVQAGDLANKIIEPGRVWIRARGLYEFNYVFPEGVVEKYVKLNEHGQLSGKFIEYVDETKEDFVPVYSTLAPEPLENIPESTYVSPYAVIKGQCEIGENCLIVQRAHVENSVVGKGSNAQENCFIKNSVYEGNDVTAHGGKVIHAHIGKNVFVGFNSFVHGTKDAAITIGRDSIVMPHTIIDAEEPIEVPENSAIWGYVTRQADLANQCVDLEQFSKTTDLTLGNATFKGDGDAFVKAFRHRIEHIREENGAYYNGTEKTRGHAQKTQDACFNILQPFQSGPGMGMYPTMTIGE
;
A
#
# COMPACT_ATOMS: atom_id res chain seq x y z
N MET A 1 7.55 -30.04 4.20
CA MET A 1 6.51 -29.47 5.10
C MET A 1 7.00 -29.26 6.52
N GLU A 2 7.77 -30.18 7.13
CA GLU A 2 8.21 -30.06 8.54
C GLU A 2 8.90 -28.73 8.87
N LYS A 3 9.82 -28.26 8.01
CA LYS A 3 10.51 -26.97 8.23
C LYS A 3 9.56 -25.79 8.10
N LEU A 4 8.57 -25.87 7.21
CA LEU A 4 7.56 -24.82 7.03
C LEU A 4 6.65 -24.75 8.28
N GLU A 5 6.18 -25.88 8.81
CA GLU A 5 5.39 -25.91 10.02
C GLU A 5 6.19 -25.38 11.23
N ALA A 6 7.44 -25.82 11.37
CA ALA A 6 8.32 -25.30 12.40
C ALA A 6 8.53 -23.78 12.30
N LEU A 7 8.57 -23.24 11.07
CA LEU A 7 8.65 -21.81 10.84
C LEU A 7 7.40 -21.07 11.32
N PHE A 8 6.19 -21.60 11.03
CA PHE A 8 4.93 -21.03 11.53
C PHE A 8 4.88 -21.02 13.06
N ASP A 9 5.26 -22.12 13.69
CA ASP A 9 5.30 -22.22 15.16
C ASP A 9 6.33 -21.26 15.76
N HIS A 10 7.49 -21.12 15.13
CA HIS A 10 8.51 -20.16 15.53
C HIS A 10 7.96 -18.73 15.49
N ILE A 11 7.37 -18.32 14.35
CA ILE A 11 6.79 -16.97 14.18
C ILE A 11 5.70 -16.74 15.23
N ALA A 12 4.75 -17.67 15.38
CA ALA A 12 3.68 -17.54 16.36
C ALA A 12 4.22 -17.35 17.77
N SER A 13 5.25 -18.11 18.15
CA SER A 13 5.88 -18.02 19.47
C SER A 13 6.56 -16.66 19.67
N ARG A 14 7.27 -16.16 18.66
CA ARG A 14 7.97 -14.86 18.74
C ARG A 14 6.99 -13.69 18.82
N VAL A 15 5.97 -13.67 17.96
CA VAL A 15 4.96 -12.61 17.91
C VAL A 15 4.12 -12.59 19.18
N ASN A 16 3.71 -13.73 19.68
CA ASN A 16 2.89 -13.83 20.90
C ASN A 16 3.58 -13.31 22.16
N VAL A 17 4.91 -13.26 22.21
CA VAL A 17 5.63 -12.60 23.32
C VAL A 17 5.19 -11.13 23.45
N ASN A 18 4.98 -10.47 22.31
CA ASN A 18 4.61 -9.07 22.25
C ASN A 18 3.09 -8.84 22.34
N LEU A 19 2.28 -9.68 21.69
CA LEU A 19 0.86 -9.41 21.45
C LEU A 19 -0.09 -10.07 22.43
N LYS A 20 0.28 -11.17 23.08
CA LYS A 20 -0.57 -11.77 24.12
C LYS A 20 -0.92 -10.83 25.28
N PRO A 21 0.00 -9.98 25.78
CA PRO A 21 -0.37 -8.97 26.77
C PRO A 21 -1.42 -7.97 26.31
N LEU A 22 -1.59 -7.82 24.97
CA LEU A 22 -2.61 -6.96 24.34
C LEU A 22 -3.88 -7.74 23.94
N GLY A 23 -4.00 -9.01 24.35
CA GLY A 23 -5.17 -9.84 24.09
C GLY A 23 -5.20 -10.54 22.73
N ILE A 24 -4.11 -10.51 21.96
CA ILE A 24 -4.03 -11.19 20.65
C ILE A 24 -3.20 -12.46 20.73
N ASP A 25 -3.79 -13.59 20.33
CA ASP A 25 -3.04 -14.82 19.99
C ASP A 25 -3.03 -14.98 18.46
N VAL A 26 -1.85 -14.88 17.86
CA VAL A 26 -1.73 -14.95 16.39
C VAL A 26 -1.70 -16.38 15.86
N ARG A 27 -1.59 -17.40 16.70
CA ARG A 27 -1.47 -18.81 16.25
C ARG A 27 -2.63 -19.26 15.36
N PRO A 28 -3.91 -19.03 15.72
CA PRO A 28 -5.02 -19.40 14.84
C PRO A 28 -4.97 -18.68 13.49
N LEU A 29 -4.55 -17.42 13.48
CA LEU A 29 -4.43 -16.60 12.27
C LEU A 29 -3.37 -17.20 11.33
N LEU A 30 -2.19 -17.51 11.83
CA LEU A 30 -1.12 -18.10 11.03
C LEU A 30 -1.49 -19.49 10.48
N GLN A 31 -2.26 -20.25 11.23
CA GLN A 31 -2.64 -21.61 10.84
C GLN A 31 -3.71 -21.63 9.74
N ASN A 32 -4.65 -20.69 9.76
CA ASN A 32 -5.88 -20.80 8.99
C ASN A 32 -6.05 -19.75 7.88
N SER A 33 -5.27 -18.66 7.90
CA SER A 33 -5.43 -17.57 6.90
C SER A 33 -5.07 -17.98 5.47
N ILE A 34 -4.10 -18.88 5.30
CA ILE A 34 -3.66 -19.38 4.01
C ILE A 34 -3.47 -20.91 4.10
N PRO A 35 -4.14 -21.71 3.24
CA PRO A 35 -3.89 -23.15 3.15
C PRO A 35 -2.42 -23.46 2.86
N ARG A 36 -1.85 -24.43 3.53
CA ARG A 36 -0.42 -24.79 3.45
C ARG A 36 0.05 -25.09 2.03
N GLU A 37 -0.79 -25.73 1.24
CA GLU A 37 -0.51 -26.10 -0.15
C GLU A 37 -0.26 -24.88 -1.02
N ARG A 38 -0.88 -23.75 -0.70
CA ARG A 38 -0.70 -22.49 -1.44
C ARG A 38 0.72 -21.94 -1.33
N HIS A 39 1.43 -22.25 -0.25
CA HIS A 39 2.82 -21.83 -0.05
C HIS A 39 3.82 -22.58 -0.94
N LEU A 40 3.37 -23.63 -1.65
CA LEU A 40 4.17 -24.42 -2.59
C LEU A 40 4.00 -24.00 -4.04
N LEU A 41 2.90 -23.28 -4.35
CA LEU A 41 2.43 -23.11 -5.73
C LEU A 41 3.07 -21.92 -6.47
N TYR A 42 3.60 -20.94 -5.77
CA TYR A 42 3.95 -19.66 -6.37
C TYR A 42 5.45 -19.40 -6.35
N TYR A 43 5.94 -18.73 -7.40
CA TYR A 43 7.30 -18.20 -7.44
C TYR A 43 7.39 -16.91 -6.64
N ALA A 44 8.54 -16.62 -6.05
CA ALA A 44 8.91 -15.28 -5.62
C ALA A 44 9.63 -14.57 -6.76
N PHE A 45 9.45 -13.26 -6.85
CA PHE A 45 10.01 -12.43 -7.90
C PHE A 45 10.91 -11.36 -7.30
N TYR A 46 12.07 -11.12 -7.87
CA TYR A 46 12.89 -9.97 -7.53
C TYR A 46 13.33 -9.23 -8.78
N ALA A 47 13.23 -7.91 -8.75
CA ALA A 47 13.59 -7.06 -9.87
C ALA A 47 14.99 -6.48 -9.69
N LEU A 48 15.72 -6.46 -10.80
CA LEU A 48 17.00 -5.77 -10.94
C LEU A 48 16.80 -4.61 -11.91
N THR A 49 17.28 -3.45 -11.55
CA THR A 49 17.27 -2.26 -12.40
C THR A 49 18.64 -1.58 -12.31
N GLN A 50 18.93 -0.66 -13.23
CA GLN A 50 20.16 0.14 -13.17
C GLN A 50 20.14 1.15 -12.00
N ASP A 51 18.94 1.54 -11.57
CA ASP A 51 18.74 2.58 -10.58
C ASP A 51 18.69 2.07 -9.13
N HIS A 52 18.57 0.74 -8.92
CA HIS A 52 18.47 0.16 -7.59
C HIS A 52 19.63 -0.77 -7.29
N PRO A 53 20.19 -0.75 -6.06
CA PRO A 53 21.28 -1.63 -5.69
C PRO A 53 20.86 -3.09 -5.72
N LEU A 54 21.75 -3.95 -6.22
CA LEU A 54 21.58 -5.40 -6.18
C LEU A 54 21.88 -5.90 -4.76
N SER A 55 20.88 -5.96 -3.90
CA SER A 55 21.06 -6.38 -2.52
C SER A 55 19.84 -7.08 -1.95
N PHE A 56 19.87 -8.44 -2.02
CA PHE A 56 18.84 -9.29 -1.45
C PHE A 56 19.45 -10.34 -0.55
N LYS A 57 18.83 -10.57 0.61
CA LYS A 57 19.20 -11.63 1.52
C LYS A 57 17.96 -12.37 2.00
N PHE A 58 17.77 -13.58 1.51
CA PHE A 58 16.65 -14.45 1.86
C PHE A 58 17.15 -15.66 2.64
N LEU A 59 16.70 -15.82 3.88
CA LEU A 59 17.17 -16.84 4.81
C LEU A 59 15.97 -17.56 5.43
N ASN A 60 15.96 -18.89 5.43
CA ASN A 60 15.03 -19.71 6.19
C ASN A 60 13.56 -19.26 6.11
N SER A 61 13.09 -18.84 4.94
CA SER A 61 11.79 -18.18 4.78
C SER A 61 10.95 -18.85 3.71
N ASN A 62 9.63 -18.62 3.76
CA ASN A 62 8.71 -18.84 2.66
C ASN A 62 8.35 -17.49 2.02
N LEU A 63 8.40 -17.39 0.69
CA LEU A 63 8.26 -16.15 -0.06
C LEU A 63 7.16 -16.22 -1.13
N ALA A 64 6.23 -17.15 -1.00
CA ALA A 64 5.28 -17.55 -2.02
C ALA A 64 4.54 -16.37 -2.70
N GLY A 65 4.79 -16.17 -3.99
CA GLY A 65 4.16 -15.13 -4.80
C GLY A 65 4.58 -13.70 -4.46
N SER A 66 5.62 -13.51 -3.65
CA SER A 66 6.04 -12.18 -3.22
C SER A 66 7.03 -11.54 -4.19
N TYR A 67 6.98 -10.21 -4.26
CA TYR A 67 7.79 -9.38 -5.12
C TYR A 67 8.77 -8.54 -4.30
N PHE A 68 9.98 -8.37 -4.82
CA PHE A 68 11.04 -7.61 -4.15
C PHE A 68 11.73 -6.65 -5.10
N LEU A 69 11.93 -5.41 -4.66
CA LEU A 69 12.73 -4.39 -5.32
C LEU A 69 13.51 -3.61 -4.26
N GLY A 70 14.77 -3.27 -4.57
CA GLY A 70 15.64 -2.53 -3.65
C GLY A 70 16.23 -3.41 -2.53
N LYS A 71 16.96 -2.79 -1.60
CA LYS A 71 17.74 -3.48 -0.57
C LYS A 71 16.88 -4.12 0.50
N THR A 72 16.76 -5.45 0.48
CA THR A 72 15.85 -6.20 1.35
C THR A 72 16.53 -7.42 1.99
N MET A 73 16.27 -7.63 3.28
CA MET A 73 16.61 -8.83 4.02
C MET A 73 15.35 -9.46 4.62
N VAL A 74 15.13 -10.74 4.34
CA VAL A 74 14.04 -11.54 4.93
C VAL A 74 14.66 -12.76 5.63
N ASP A 75 14.38 -12.92 6.92
CA ASP A 75 14.87 -14.06 7.70
C ASP A 75 13.74 -14.66 8.57
N ARG A 76 13.62 -15.97 8.57
CA ARG A 76 12.66 -16.73 9.38
C ARG A 76 11.25 -16.13 9.31
N SER A 77 10.80 -15.83 8.10
CA SER A 77 9.52 -15.16 7.87
C SER A 77 8.71 -15.87 6.80
N VAL A 78 7.41 -15.66 6.83
CA VAL A 78 6.47 -16.12 5.80
C VAL A 78 5.84 -14.92 5.14
N LEU A 79 6.11 -14.76 3.84
CA LEU A 79 5.52 -13.74 2.99
C LEU A 79 4.66 -14.43 1.93
N TYR A 80 3.39 -14.10 1.88
CA TYR A 80 2.47 -14.66 0.90
C TYR A 80 1.90 -13.56 0.02
N LYS A 81 2.26 -13.57 -1.28
CA LYS A 81 1.81 -12.59 -2.28
C LYS A 81 1.98 -11.14 -1.81
N SER A 82 3.08 -10.84 -1.13
CA SER A 82 3.39 -9.53 -0.58
C SER A 82 4.37 -8.77 -1.47
N ASP A 83 4.26 -7.45 -1.49
CA ASP A 83 5.11 -6.57 -2.27
C ASP A 83 6.07 -5.83 -1.35
N ILE A 84 7.36 -6.04 -1.55
CA ILE A 84 8.41 -5.41 -0.75
C ILE A 84 9.16 -4.42 -1.65
N ARG A 85 8.82 -3.14 -1.50
CA ARG A 85 9.32 -2.04 -2.31
C ARG A 85 10.35 -1.21 -1.55
N GLY A 86 11.56 -1.27 -2.03
CA GLY A 86 12.68 -0.44 -1.57
C GLY A 86 13.23 0.46 -2.69
N ASP A 87 12.38 0.85 -3.63
CA ASP A 87 12.72 1.69 -4.77
C ASP A 87 13.02 3.14 -4.39
N GLU A 88 12.51 3.61 -3.26
CA GLU A 88 12.81 4.95 -2.71
C GLU A 88 13.85 4.91 -1.57
N LEU A 89 14.48 3.76 -1.31
CA LEU A 89 15.52 3.67 -0.30
C LEU A 89 16.76 4.47 -0.71
N LYS A 90 17.22 5.30 0.20
CA LYS A 90 18.45 6.08 0.02
C LYS A 90 19.68 5.18 0.01
N ARG A 91 20.67 5.53 -0.80
CA ARG A 91 21.87 4.74 -1.03
C ARG A 91 23.10 5.45 -0.46
N LYS A 92 24.07 4.66 -0.05
CA LYS A 92 25.41 5.15 0.26
C LYS A 92 25.97 5.94 -0.93
N GLY A 93 26.39 7.17 -0.67
CA GLY A 93 26.91 8.06 -1.69
C GLY A 93 25.90 9.07 -2.24
N ASP A 94 24.60 8.85 -2.03
CA ASP A 94 23.59 9.83 -2.39
C ASP A 94 23.84 11.15 -1.66
N VAL A 95 23.61 12.25 -2.34
CA VAL A 95 23.68 13.59 -1.76
C VAL A 95 22.27 14.06 -1.45
N VAL A 96 21.99 14.25 -0.18
CA VAL A 96 20.72 14.79 0.30
C VAL A 96 20.88 16.21 0.75
N GLU A 97 19.86 17.03 0.58
CA GLU A 97 19.84 18.42 1.02
C GLU A 97 18.76 18.61 2.09
N PHE A 98 19.16 19.16 3.23
CA PHE A 98 18.26 19.49 4.33
C PHE A 98 18.58 20.88 4.87
N ASN A 99 17.59 21.76 4.92
CA ASN A 99 17.74 23.15 5.35
C ASN A 99 18.91 23.90 4.67
N GLY A 100 19.14 23.63 3.38
CA GLY A 100 20.23 24.24 2.60
C GLY A 100 21.61 23.61 2.82
N VAL A 101 21.73 22.60 3.67
CA VAL A 101 22.97 21.85 3.88
C VAL A 101 22.94 20.56 3.05
N LYS A 102 23.96 20.40 2.20
CA LYS A 102 24.16 19.16 1.43
C LYS A 102 25.07 18.22 2.19
N THR A 103 24.61 16.98 2.38
CA THR A 103 25.42 15.93 2.99
C THR A 103 25.38 14.66 2.14
N ARG A 104 26.47 13.90 2.21
CA ARG A 104 26.55 12.60 1.53
C ARG A 104 26.25 11.49 2.52
N LEU A 105 25.37 10.56 2.11
CA LEU A 105 25.03 9.42 2.95
C LEU A 105 26.17 8.39 3.00
N PHE A 106 26.43 7.87 4.20
CA PHE A 106 27.48 6.89 4.45
C PHE A 106 27.01 5.45 4.45
N TYR A 107 25.70 5.23 4.57
CA TYR A 107 25.07 3.91 4.64
C TYR A 107 23.85 3.87 3.74
N ASP A 108 23.47 2.64 3.34
CA ASP A 108 22.23 2.39 2.64
C ASP A 108 21.07 2.22 3.63
N GLU A 109 19.90 2.68 3.23
CA GLU A 109 18.65 2.24 3.86
C GLU A 109 18.37 0.78 3.49
N VAL A 110 17.70 0.07 4.38
CA VAL A 110 17.39 -1.35 4.16
C VAL A 110 16.07 -1.72 4.84
N ILE A 111 15.29 -2.56 4.15
CA ILE A 111 14.12 -3.22 4.73
C ILE A 111 14.55 -4.54 5.35
N ARG A 112 14.26 -4.76 6.63
CA ARG A 112 14.54 -6.02 7.34
C ARG A 112 13.25 -6.61 7.88
N ILE A 113 12.89 -7.79 7.37
CA ILE A 113 11.70 -8.54 7.80
C ILE A 113 12.18 -9.80 8.49
N ILE A 114 11.92 -9.91 9.80
CA ILE A 114 12.42 -11.02 10.63
C ILE A 114 11.32 -11.57 11.54
N ASN A 115 11.20 -12.90 11.62
CA ASN A 115 10.21 -13.61 12.45
C ASN A 115 8.77 -13.09 12.21
N SER A 116 8.40 -12.78 10.97
CA SER A 116 7.16 -12.09 10.64
C SER A 116 6.31 -12.87 9.65
N PHE A 117 5.00 -12.61 9.68
CA PHE A 117 4.02 -13.21 8.79
C PHE A 117 3.24 -12.11 8.06
N LEU A 118 3.45 -12.01 6.74
CA LEU A 118 2.84 -10.98 5.90
C LEU A 118 2.00 -11.63 4.80
N VAL A 119 0.72 -11.24 4.69
CA VAL A 119 -0.21 -11.81 3.71
C VAL A 119 -0.73 -10.73 2.79
N LYS A 120 -0.39 -10.78 1.51
CA LYS A 120 -0.78 -9.78 0.50
C LYS A 120 -0.51 -8.36 1.01
N THR A 121 0.56 -8.19 1.78
CA THR A 121 0.93 -6.94 2.43
C THR A 121 1.87 -6.17 1.52
N LEU A 122 1.64 -4.87 1.39
CA LEU A 122 2.63 -3.96 0.84
C LEU A 122 3.59 -3.50 1.96
N VAL A 123 4.86 -3.56 1.70
CA VAL A 123 5.90 -2.87 2.46
C VAL A 123 6.60 -1.91 1.50
N HIS A 124 6.36 -0.62 1.68
CA HIS A 124 7.00 0.42 0.89
C HIS A 124 7.66 1.41 1.85
N ASN A 125 8.98 1.39 1.89
CA ASN A 125 9.71 2.19 2.86
C ASN A 125 10.64 3.18 2.19
N ASN A 126 10.47 4.43 2.58
CA ASN A 126 11.36 5.54 2.34
C ASN A 126 11.53 6.34 3.64
N SER A 127 12.69 6.93 3.85
CA SER A 127 12.95 7.74 5.03
C SER A 127 12.58 9.19 4.79
N LYS A 128 11.91 9.80 5.76
CA LYS A 128 11.75 11.26 5.82
C LYS A 128 13.02 11.97 6.32
N ASN A 129 13.91 11.23 6.98
CA ASN A 129 15.14 11.79 7.51
C ASN A 129 16.24 11.78 6.44
N ALA A 130 16.52 12.95 5.86
CA ALA A 130 17.54 13.08 4.85
C ALA A 130 18.98 12.90 5.39
N GLU A 131 19.20 13.05 6.69
CA GLU A 131 20.54 13.05 7.29
C GLU A 131 20.97 11.65 7.76
N MET A 132 20.02 10.80 8.16
CA MET A 132 20.31 9.47 8.68
C MET A 132 19.55 8.40 7.93
N PRO A 133 20.23 7.55 7.15
CA PRO A 133 19.64 6.37 6.54
C PRO A 133 19.03 5.45 7.61
N GLU A 134 17.84 4.96 7.35
CA GLU A 134 17.08 4.15 8.29
C GLU A 134 17.21 2.64 8.00
N VAL A 135 17.11 1.86 9.05
CA VAL A 135 16.86 0.43 8.97
C VAL A 135 15.40 0.21 9.30
N PHE A 136 14.58 -0.01 8.27
CA PHE A 136 13.16 -0.30 8.45
C PHE A 136 13.00 -1.72 8.96
N ARG A 137 12.66 -1.85 10.23
CA ARG A 137 12.50 -3.14 10.90
C ARG A 137 11.05 -3.55 10.94
N ILE A 138 10.79 -4.74 10.42
CA ILE A 138 9.51 -5.42 10.54
C ILE A 138 9.81 -6.72 11.30
N LEU A 139 9.75 -6.65 12.62
CA LEU A 139 10.18 -7.71 13.51
C LEU A 139 9.01 -8.27 14.31
N ASN A 140 8.91 -9.60 14.41
CA ASN A 140 7.87 -10.24 15.20
C ASN A 140 6.48 -9.65 14.90
N THR A 141 6.17 -9.43 13.63
CA THR A 141 4.99 -8.72 13.17
C THR A 141 4.10 -9.63 12.35
N VAL A 142 2.80 -9.49 12.53
CA VAL A 142 1.77 -10.12 11.69
C VAL A 142 1.01 -9.03 10.97
N ALA A 143 1.02 -9.07 9.64
CA ALA A 143 0.27 -8.17 8.79
C ALA A 143 -0.66 -8.98 7.88
N MET A 144 -1.96 -8.70 8.02
CA MET A 144 -3.01 -9.46 7.36
C MET A 144 -3.32 -8.89 5.97
N HIS A 145 -4.19 -9.55 5.25
CA HIS A 145 -4.51 -9.32 3.85
C HIS A 145 -4.71 -7.83 3.49
N PHE A 146 -3.99 -7.40 2.46
CA PHE A 146 -4.07 -6.04 1.90
C PHE A 146 -3.71 -4.92 2.88
N SER A 147 -2.98 -5.25 3.94
CA SER A 147 -2.41 -4.23 4.83
C SER A 147 -1.20 -3.54 4.19
N ASN A 148 -0.90 -2.34 4.67
CA ASN A 148 0.23 -1.55 4.18
C ASN A 148 1.14 -1.14 5.34
N ILE A 149 2.45 -1.33 5.16
CA ILE A 149 3.51 -0.81 6.03
C ILE A 149 4.31 0.17 5.20
N HIS A 150 4.08 1.47 5.40
CA HIS A 150 4.62 2.52 4.56
C HIS A 150 5.47 3.50 5.38
N GLY A 151 6.76 3.65 5.05
CA GLY A 151 7.70 4.47 5.81
C GLY A 151 7.71 4.17 7.32
N THR A 152 7.50 2.91 7.70
CA THR A 152 7.15 2.53 9.08
C THR A 152 8.04 1.39 9.58
N THR A 153 8.49 1.50 10.83
CA THR A 153 9.08 0.39 11.60
C THR A 153 8.02 -0.26 12.48
N CYS A 154 7.91 -1.60 12.41
CA CYS A 154 6.97 -2.42 13.18
C CYS A 154 7.74 -3.47 14.01
N GLU A 155 7.69 -3.39 15.32
CA GLU A 155 8.27 -4.39 16.22
C GLU A 155 7.21 -4.93 17.18
N GLY A 156 6.82 -6.21 17.01
CA GLY A 156 5.74 -6.81 17.78
C GLY A 156 4.38 -6.21 17.46
N VAL A 157 4.04 -6.10 16.19
CA VAL A 157 2.82 -5.42 15.72
C VAL A 157 1.87 -6.42 15.06
N TYR A 158 0.58 -6.25 15.30
CA TYR A 158 -0.48 -6.85 14.50
C TYR A 158 -1.15 -5.76 13.66
N LEU A 159 -1.19 -5.95 12.34
CA LEU A 159 -2.02 -5.17 11.43
C LEU A 159 -3.17 -6.04 10.90
N GLY A 160 -4.39 -5.63 11.16
CA GLY A 160 -5.59 -6.26 10.63
C GLY A 160 -5.69 -6.16 9.10
N PRO A 161 -6.62 -6.90 8.49
CA PRO A 161 -6.88 -6.79 7.05
C PRO A 161 -7.16 -5.35 6.63
N PHE A 162 -6.58 -4.97 5.50
CA PHE A 162 -6.69 -3.60 4.95
C PHE A 162 -6.20 -2.49 5.89
N ALA A 163 -5.52 -2.78 7.00
CA ALA A 163 -4.95 -1.74 7.86
C ALA A 163 -3.71 -1.10 7.22
N THR A 164 -3.48 0.17 7.51
CA THR A 164 -2.30 0.90 7.04
C THR A 164 -1.56 1.56 8.21
N ALA A 165 -0.28 1.23 8.36
CA ALA A 165 0.67 1.94 9.20
C ALA A 165 1.56 2.81 8.32
N ASP A 166 1.48 4.14 8.50
CA ASP A 166 2.11 5.11 7.62
C ASP A 166 2.99 6.07 8.42
N PHE A 167 4.26 6.20 8.04
CA PHE A 167 5.24 7.07 8.68
C PHE A 167 5.21 7.05 10.22
N SER A 168 5.16 5.86 10.78
CA SER A 168 5.06 5.64 12.22
C SER A 168 6.17 4.70 12.71
N VAL A 169 6.48 4.76 13.99
CA VAL A 169 7.31 3.76 14.66
C VAL A 169 6.42 3.06 15.68
N MET A 170 6.24 1.75 15.51
CA MET A 170 5.29 0.99 16.32
C MET A 170 5.98 -0.12 17.11
N HIS A 171 5.75 -0.13 18.42
CA HIS A 171 6.22 -1.18 19.31
C HIS A 171 5.05 -1.76 20.12
N ASN A 172 4.84 -3.08 20.01
CA ASN A 172 3.76 -3.79 20.71
C ASN A 172 2.40 -3.13 20.49
N CYS A 173 1.98 -3.04 19.24
CA CYS A 173 0.73 -2.39 18.87
C CYS A 173 -0.22 -3.35 18.12
N VAL A 174 -1.51 -3.14 18.30
CA VAL A 174 -2.59 -3.78 17.53
C VAL A 174 -3.28 -2.70 16.72
N VAL A 175 -3.30 -2.84 15.41
CA VAL A 175 -4.04 -1.97 14.48
C VAL A 175 -5.20 -2.77 13.92
N GLY A 176 -6.40 -2.35 14.21
CA GLY A 176 -7.64 -3.04 13.81
C GLY A 176 -7.88 -3.02 12.31
N ASP A 177 -8.84 -3.83 11.88
CA ASP A 177 -9.21 -3.98 10.48
C ASP A 177 -9.58 -2.63 9.85
N PHE A 178 -9.12 -2.39 8.63
CA PHE A 178 -9.41 -1.17 7.88
C PHE A 178 -9.07 0.13 8.63
N SER A 179 -8.05 0.15 9.48
CA SER A 179 -7.60 1.36 10.18
C SER A 179 -6.37 1.97 9.50
N TYR A 180 -6.32 3.30 9.49
CA TYR A 180 -5.18 4.07 8.99
C TYR A 180 -4.52 4.83 10.15
N VAL A 181 -3.23 4.65 10.32
CA VAL A 181 -2.47 5.27 11.40
C VAL A 181 -1.21 5.96 10.88
N GLN A 182 -1.17 7.27 11.02
CA GLN A 182 -0.01 8.13 10.81
C GLN A 182 0.16 9.02 12.03
N ALA A 183 0.74 8.50 13.11
CA ALA A 183 0.67 9.17 14.41
C ALA A 183 2.02 9.29 15.15
N GLY A 184 3.14 9.05 14.43
CA GLY A 184 4.48 9.08 14.99
C GLY A 184 4.79 7.86 15.85
N ASP A 185 5.49 8.03 16.96
CA ASP A 185 5.94 6.93 17.82
C ASP A 185 4.78 6.41 18.69
N LEU A 186 4.50 5.12 18.60
CA LEU A 186 3.44 4.43 19.32
C LEU A 186 3.98 3.18 20.02
N ALA A 187 3.63 3.01 21.27
CA ALA A 187 3.98 1.83 22.05
C ALA A 187 2.80 1.34 22.89
N ASN A 188 2.59 0.01 22.91
CA ASN A 188 1.55 -0.64 23.71
C ASN A 188 0.16 -0.05 23.46
N LYS A 189 -0.21 0.13 22.18
CA LYS A 189 -1.49 0.71 21.75
C LYS A 189 -2.35 -0.31 21.02
N ILE A 190 -3.64 -0.23 21.31
CA ILE A 190 -4.69 -0.88 20.54
C ILE A 190 -5.44 0.22 19.81
N ILE A 191 -5.47 0.13 18.49
CA ILE A 191 -6.22 1.01 17.60
C ILE A 191 -7.43 0.22 17.12
N GLU A 192 -8.62 0.74 17.39
CA GLU A 192 -9.88 0.09 17.03
C GLU A 192 -10.06 -0.04 15.50
N PRO A 193 -10.82 -1.03 15.02
CA PRO A 193 -11.16 -1.15 13.60
C PRO A 193 -11.84 0.12 13.04
N GLY A 194 -11.50 0.47 11.81
CA GLY A 194 -12.09 1.62 11.12
C GLY A 194 -11.69 2.99 11.66
N ARG A 195 -10.60 3.08 12.39
CA ARG A 195 -10.07 4.38 12.81
C ARG A 195 -9.10 4.94 11.78
N VAL A 196 -9.32 6.19 11.36
CA VAL A 196 -8.37 7.00 10.60
C VAL A 196 -7.76 8.03 11.55
N TRP A 197 -6.48 7.88 11.87
CA TRP A 197 -5.78 8.71 12.83
C TRP A 197 -4.50 9.28 12.23
N ILE A 198 -4.48 10.61 12.02
CA ILE A 198 -3.37 11.36 11.45
C ILE A 198 -2.93 12.42 12.44
N ARG A 199 -1.68 12.38 12.88
CA ARG A 199 -1.16 13.32 13.85
C ARG A 199 0.26 13.75 13.52
N ALA A 200 0.47 15.05 13.45
CA ALA A 200 1.79 15.67 13.54
C ALA A 200 1.91 16.34 14.91
N ARG A 201 2.80 15.80 15.77
CA ARG A 201 2.91 16.22 17.18
C ARG A 201 3.17 17.72 17.29
N GLY A 202 2.32 18.42 18.05
CA GLY A 202 2.43 19.85 18.26
C GLY A 202 1.92 20.73 17.12
N LEU A 203 1.44 20.14 16.02
CA LEU A 203 0.88 20.86 14.89
C LEU A 203 -0.62 20.57 14.72
N TYR A 204 -0.98 19.32 14.45
CA TYR A 204 -2.38 18.96 14.21
C TYR A 204 -2.67 17.50 14.55
N GLU A 205 -3.96 17.22 14.72
CA GLU A 205 -4.51 15.87 14.85
C GLU A 205 -5.87 15.79 14.16
N PHE A 206 -5.97 14.85 13.21
CA PHE A 206 -7.23 14.44 12.57
C PHE A 206 -7.59 13.05 13.05
N ASN A 207 -8.84 12.85 13.44
CA ASN A 207 -9.33 11.56 13.85
C ASN A 207 -10.74 11.34 13.31
N TYR A 208 -10.96 10.17 12.71
CA TYR A 208 -12.27 9.71 12.26
C TYR A 208 -12.46 8.25 12.69
N VAL A 209 -13.64 7.89 13.12
CA VAL A 209 -14.01 6.51 13.43
C VAL A 209 -15.29 6.16 12.68
N PHE A 210 -15.26 5.05 11.95
CA PHE A 210 -16.41 4.56 11.22
C PHE A 210 -17.57 4.26 12.18
N PRO A 211 -18.84 4.50 11.77
CA PRO A 211 -19.99 4.07 12.54
C PRO A 211 -19.96 2.57 12.80
N GLU A 212 -20.48 2.15 13.94
CA GLU A 212 -20.57 0.74 14.33
C GLU A 212 -21.25 -0.12 13.24
N GLY A 213 -20.66 -1.27 12.94
CA GLY A 213 -21.18 -2.21 11.96
C GLY A 213 -20.89 -1.84 10.50
N VAL A 214 -20.29 -0.67 10.22
CA VAL A 214 -19.95 -0.29 8.83
C VAL A 214 -18.76 -1.10 8.33
N VAL A 215 -17.66 -1.13 9.07
CA VAL A 215 -16.42 -1.82 8.64
C VAL A 215 -16.68 -3.30 8.38
N GLU A 216 -17.47 -3.94 9.23
CA GLU A 216 -17.80 -5.37 9.14
C GLU A 216 -18.58 -5.74 7.88
N LYS A 217 -19.27 -4.78 7.23
CA LYS A 217 -19.92 -5.00 5.92
C LYS A 217 -18.89 -5.14 4.79
N TYR A 218 -17.74 -4.48 4.94
CA TYR A 218 -16.70 -4.41 3.92
C TYR A 218 -15.57 -5.39 4.16
N VAL A 219 -15.16 -5.55 5.40
CA VAL A 219 -14.13 -6.51 5.81
C VAL A 219 -14.42 -7.04 7.21
N LYS A 220 -14.37 -8.34 7.35
CA LYS A 220 -14.50 -9.03 8.64
C LYS A 220 -13.57 -10.23 8.65
N LEU A 221 -12.73 -10.29 9.66
CA LEU A 221 -11.89 -11.44 9.95
C LEU A 221 -12.56 -12.24 11.08
N ASN A 222 -12.88 -13.50 10.80
CA ASN A 222 -13.42 -14.37 11.86
C ASN A 222 -12.30 -14.93 12.75
N GLU A 223 -12.68 -15.60 13.84
CA GLU A 223 -11.75 -16.22 14.79
C GLU A 223 -10.88 -17.33 14.18
N HIS A 224 -11.27 -17.84 13.01
CA HIS A 224 -10.52 -18.85 12.26
C HIS A 224 -9.59 -18.23 11.21
N GLY A 225 -9.45 -16.91 11.13
CA GLY A 225 -8.58 -16.24 10.17
C GLY A 225 -9.15 -16.16 8.75
N GLN A 226 -10.44 -16.42 8.56
CA GLN A 226 -11.10 -16.31 7.26
C GLN A 226 -11.69 -14.92 7.09
N LEU A 227 -11.53 -14.36 5.89
CA LEU A 227 -12.03 -13.05 5.52
C LEU A 227 -13.35 -13.15 4.78
N SER A 228 -14.23 -12.17 5.03
CA SER A 228 -15.49 -11.97 4.33
C SER A 228 -15.79 -10.48 4.20
N GLY A 229 -16.83 -10.13 3.44
CA GLY A 229 -17.31 -8.78 3.23
C GLY A 229 -17.06 -8.27 1.80
N LYS A 230 -17.64 -7.11 1.50
CA LYS A 230 -17.73 -6.56 0.14
C LYS A 230 -16.36 -6.38 -0.54
N PHE A 231 -15.30 -6.03 0.21
CA PHE A 231 -13.96 -5.93 -0.37
C PHE A 231 -13.42 -7.27 -0.85
N ILE A 232 -13.73 -8.35 -0.12
CA ILE A 232 -13.28 -9.69 -0.46
C ILE A 232 -14.08 -10.24 -1.64
N GLU A 233 -15.38 -10.03 -1.65
CA GLU A 233 -16.26 -10.39 -2.76
C GLU A 233 -15.77 -9.74 -4.06
N TYR A 234 -15.49 -8.43 -4.02
CA TYR A 234 -14.98 -7.69 -5.17
C TYR A 234 -13.61 -8.20 -5.66
N VAL A 235 -12.69 -8.52 -4.74
CA VAL A 235 -11.37 -9.08 -5.11
C VAL A 235 -11.52 -10.50 -5.65
N ASP A 236 -12.45 -11.28 -5.12
CA ASP A 236 -12.68 -12.66 -5.58
C ASP A 236 -13.31 -12.70 -6.99
N GLU A 237 -14.12 -11.72 -7.38
CA GLU A 237 -14.63 -11.57 -8.76
C GLU A 237 -13.52 -11.44 -9.81
N THR A 238 -12.39 -10.81 -9.44
CA THR A 238 -11.25 -10.57 -10.35
C THR A 238 -10.12 -11.59 -10.19
N LYS A 239 -10.27 -12.56 -9.31
CA LYS A 239 -9.21 -13.49 -8.90
C LYS A 239 -8.63 -14.30 -10.05
N GLU A 240 -9.48 -14.74 -10.98
CA GLU A 240 -9.06 -15.54 -12.13
C GLU A 240 -8.20 -14.71 -13.10
N ASP A 241 -8.41 -13.41 -13.20
CA ASP A 241 -7.60 -12.51 -14.03
C ASP A 241 -6.14 -12.45 -13.56
N PHE A 242 -5.90 -12.70 -12.26
CA PHE A 242 -4.56 -12.72 -11.66
C PHE A 242 -3.87 -14.09 -11.69
N VAL A 243 -4.53 -15.16 -12.11
CA VAL A 243 -3.89 -16.49 -12.18
C VAL A 243 -2.64 -16.48 -13.08
N PRO A 244 -2.65 -15.89 -14.28
CA PRO A 244 -1.46 -15.81 -15.12
C PRO A 244 -0.32 -15.02 -14.48
N VAL A 245 -0.63 -13.95 -13.73
CA VAL A 245 0.36 -13.08 -13.07
C VAL A 245 1.31 -13.85 -12.16
N TYR A 246 0.84 -14.92 -11.51
CA TYR A 246 1.65 -15.73 -10.59
C TYR A 246 2.27 -16.97 -11.22
N SER A 247 1.85 -17.31 -12.43
CA SER A 247 2.33 -18.52 -13.15
C SER A 247 3.19 -18.20 -14.37
N THR A 248 3.19 -16.95 -14.83
CA THR A 248 3.95 -16.54 -16.02
C THR A 248 5.38 -16.22 -15.64
N LEU A 249 6.34 -16.90 -16.26
CA LEU A 249 7.77 -16.70 -16.01
C LEU A 249 8.38 -15.57 -16.86
N ALA A 250 7.82 -15.34 -18.02
CA ALA A 250 8.23 -14.30 -18.95
C ALA A 250 6.97 -13.72 -19.60
N PRO A 251 6.33 -12.75 -18.96
CA PRO A 251 5.14 -12.10 -19.52
C PRO A 251 5.50 -11.32 -20.79
N GLU A 252 4.63 -11.37 -21.78
CA GLU A 252 4.79 -10.59 -23.00
C GLU A 252 4.55 -9.10 -22.71
N PRO A 253 5.34 -8.20 -23.30
CA PRO A 253 5.10 -6.76 -23.21
C PRO A 253 3.74 -6.39 -23.78
N LEU A 254 3.06 -5.43 -23.16
CA LEU A 254 1.83 -4.86 -23.69
C LEU A 254 2.13 -4.02 -24.94
N GLU A 255 1.30 -4.16 -25.96
CA GLU A 255 1.38 -3.35 -27.17
C GLU A 255 0.72 -1.97 -26.95
N ASN A 256 1.17 -0.96 -27.73
CA ASN A 256 0.58 0.40 -27.75
C ASN A 256 0.63 1.18 -26.44
N ILE A 257 1.64 0.95 -25.61
CA ILE A 257 1.92 1.73 -24.42
C ILE A 257 2.91 2.86 -24.78
N PRO A 258 2.65 4.15 -24.39
CA PRO A 258 3.61 5.22 -24.60
C PRO A 258 4.99 4.93 -24.00
N GLU A 259 6.08 5.30 -24.69
CA GLU A 259 7.46 5.04 -24.24
C GLU A 259 7.78 5.60 -22.85
N SER A 260 7.13 6.70 -22.45
CA SER A 260 7.33 7.32 -21.14
C SER A 260 6.52 6.68 -20.00
N THR A 261 5.69 5.68 -20.32
CA THR A 261 4.77 5.01 -19.41
C THR A 261 5.27 3.63 -19.04
N TYR A 262 5.13 3.25 -17.80
CA TYR A 262 5.38 1.90 -17.33
C TYR A 262 4.09 1.19 -16.96
N VAL A 263 3.91 0.02 -17.52
CA VAL A 263 2.89 -0.94 -17.08
C VAL A 263 3.60 -2.22 -16.68
N SER A 264 3.48 -2.59 -15.43
CA SER A 264 4.09 -3.82 -14.92
C SER A 264 3.61 -5.04 -15.71
N PRO A 265 4.49 -5.95 -16.12
CA PRO A 265 4.09 -7.21 -16.72
C PRO A 265 3.26 -8.09 -15.76
N TYR A 266 3.22 -7.75 -14.48
CA TYR A 266 2.42 -8.39 -13.45
C TYR A 266 1.17 -7.58 -13.06
N ALA A 267 0.77 -6.59 -13.86
CA ALA A 267 -0.53 -5.94 -13.81
C ALA A 267 -1.53 -6.63 -14.74
N VAL A 268 -2.81 -6.40 -14.51
CA VAL A 268 -3.90 -6.87 -15.39
C VAL A 268 -4.48 -5.67 -16.13
N ILE A 269 -4.40 -5.69 -17.45
CA ILE A 269 -5.08 -4.71 -18.32
C ILE A 269 -6.13 -5.48 -19.12
N LYS A 270 -7.40 -5.11 -18.99
CA LYS A 270 -8.53 -5.89 -19.54
C LYS A 270 -9.54 -5.01 -20.25
N GLY A 271 -10.05 -5.49 -21.39
CA GLY A 271 -11.05 -4.79 -22.18
C GLY A 271 -10.49 -3.57 -22.92
N GLN A 272 -11.30 -2.52 -23.09
CA GLN A 272 -10.90 -1.31 -23.79
C GLN A 272 -10.27 -0.33 -22.78
N CYS A 273 -8.96 -0.22 -22.81
CA CYS A 273 -8.22 0.71 -21.95
C CYS A 273 -7.41 1.68 -22.80
N GLU A 274 -7.42 2.96 -22.41
CA GLU A 274 -6.54 3.99 -22.94
C GLU A 274 -5.59 4.44 -21.82
N ILE A 275 -4.28 4.32 -22.05
CA ILE A 275 -3.26 4.67 -21.06
C ILE A 275 -2.41 5.78 -21.62
N GLY A 276 -2.38 6.92 -20.95
CA GLY A 276 -1.68 8.12 -21.36
C GLY A 276 -0.16 8.06 -21.15
N GLU A 277 0.53 9.12 -21.55
CA GLU A 277 1.96 9.31 -21.31
C GLU A 277 2.27 9.49 -19.81
N ASN A 278 3.48 9.13 -19.39
CA ASN A 278 3.99 9.31 -18.03
C ASN A 278 3.14 8.61 -16.96
N CYS A 279 2.38 7.59 -17.34
CA CYS A 279 1.61 6.79 -16.39
C CYS A 279 2.48 5.72 -15.73
N LEU A 280 2.11 5.37 -14.49
CA LEU A 280 2.73 4.29 -13.74
C LEU A 280 1.66 3.31 -13.29
N ILE A 281 1.64 2.11 -13.87
CA ILE A 281 0.75 1.02 -13.45
C ILE A 281 1.63 -0.12 -12.94
N VAL A 282 1.61 -0.34 -11.64
CA VAL A 282 2.55 -1.28 -11.01
C VAL A 282 1.95 -2.68 -10.83
N GLN A 283 2.72 -3.59 -10.26
CA GLN A 283 2.32 -4.99 -10.09
C GLN A 283 1.02 -5.14 -9.27
N ARG A 284 0.20 -6.10 -9.66
CA ARG A 284 -1.12 -6.39 -9.09
C ARG A 284 -2.14 -5.26 -9.20
N ALA A 285 -1.86 -4.22 -9.97
CA ALA A 285 -2.90 -3.30 -10.39
C ALA A 285 -3.82 -3.99 -11.41
N HIS A 286 -5.10 -3.67 -11.38
CA HIS A 286 -6.12 -4.13 -12.32
C HIS A 286 -6.79 -2.93 -12.97
N VAL A 287 -6.65 -2.78 -14.28
CA VAL A 287 -7.29 -1.72 -15.06
C VAL A 287 -8.20 -2.36 -16.08
N GLU A 288 -9.50 -2.05 -16.03
CA GLU A 288 -10.50 -2.64 -16.92
C GLU A 288 -11.43 -1.57 -17.50
N ASN A 289 -11.58 -1.56 -18.84
CA ASN A 289 -12.50 -0.67 -19.56
C ASN A 289 -12.38 0.80 -19.10
N SER A 290 -11.17 1.32 -18.99
CA SER A 290 -10.92 2.62 -18.35
C SER A 290 -9.96 3.48 -19.14
N VAL A 291 -10.06 4.80 -18.94
CA VAL A 291 -9.13 5.78 -19.45
C VAL A 291 -8.25 6.25 -18.29
N VAL A 292 -6.93 6.08 -18.41
CA VAL A 292 -5.95 6.56 -17.44
C VAL A 292 -5.20 7.73 -18.08
N GLY A 293 -5.56 8.95 -17.68
CA GLY A 293 -5.01 10.18 -18.26
C GLY A 293 -3.53 10.37 -17.93
N LYS A 294 -2.86 11.22 -18.72
CA LYS A 294 -1.42 11.50 -18.62
C LYS A 294 -0.97 11.78 -17.19
N GLY A 295 0.15 11.18 -16.78
CA GLY A 295 0.76 11.37 -15.47
C GLY A 295 0.01 10.71 -14.30
N SER A 296 -1.04 9.94 -14.57
CA SER A 296 -1.78 9.22 -13.53
C SER A 296 -1.12 7.90 -13.17
N ASN A 297 -1.41 7.39 -11.97
CA ASN A 297 -0.90 6.11 -11.52
C ASN A 297 -1.96 5.18 -10.95
N ALA A 298 -1.67 3.90 -11.01
CA ALA A 298 -2.34 2.84 -10.27
C ALA A 298 -1.26 2.06 -9.51
N GLN A 299 -1.17 2.30 -8.22
CA GLN A 299 -0.20 1.64 -7.36
C GLN A 299 -0.61 0.19 -7.05
N GLU A 300 0.17 -0.53 -6.23
CA GLU A 300 -0.05 -1.96 -5.97
C GLU A 300 -1.44 -2.25 -5.41
N ASN A 301 -2.03 -3.33 -5.91
CA ASN A 301 -3.37 -3.77 -5.54
C ASN A 301 -4.48 -2.73 -5.80
N CYS A 302 -4.22 -1.74 -6.67
CA CYS A 302 -5.23 -0.79 -7.12
C CYS A 302 -6.12 -1.40 -8.20
N PHE A 303 -7.40 -1.04 -8.17
CA PHE A 303 -8.38 -1.45 -9.16
C PHE A 303 -9.03 -0.21 -9.78
N ILE A 304 -8.92 -0.06 -11.09
CA ILE A 304 -9.56 1.00 -11.86
C ILE A 304 -10.46 0.32 -12.89
N LYS A 305 -11.77 0.43 -12.71
CA LYS A 305 -12.74 -0.27 -13.55
C LYS A 305 -13.85 0.65 -14.03
N ASN A 306 -14.12 0.62 -15.34
CA ASN A 306 -15.16 1.43 -15.98
C ASN A 306 -15.08 2.92 -15.58
N SER A 307 -13.88 3.47 -15.52
CA SER A 307 -13.61 4.79 -14.95
C SER A 307 -12.76 5.64 -15.87
N VAL A 308 -12.86 6.96 -15.70
CA VAL A 308 -12.09 7.94 -16.48
C VAL A 308 -11.28 8.80 -15.52
N TYR A 309 -9.98 8.88 -15.77
CA TYR A 309 -9.02 9.74 -15.08
C TYR A 309 -8.56 10.84 -16.04
N GLU A 310 -8.71 12.10 -15.64
CA GLU A 310 -8.32 13.23 -16.51
C GLU A 310 -6.81 13.46 -16.57
N GLY A 311 -6.08 13.13 -15.50
CA GLY A 311 -4.62 13.18 -15.50
C GLY A 311 -3.98 13.72 -14.23
N ASN A 312 -2.72 13.36 -14.02
CA ASN A 312 -1.94 13.60 -12.81
C ASN A 312 -2.61 13.07 -11.53
N ASP A 313 -3.37 12.01 -11.66
CA ASP A 313 -4.13 11.43 -10.57
C ASP A 313 -3.32 10.35 -9.86
N VAL A 314 -3.42 10.31 -8.55
CA VAL A 314 -2.75 9.31 -7.73
C VAL A 314 -3.78 8.38 -7.14
N THR A 315 -3.70 7.08 -7.49
CA THR A 315 -4.43 6.04 -6.77
C THR A 315 -3.43 5.28 -5.91
N ALA A 316 -3.43 5.61 -4.62
CA ALA A 316 -2.51 5.02 -3.66
C ALA A 316 -2.85 3.55 -3.38
N HIS A 317 -1.86 2.82 -2.88
CA HIS A 317 -1.89 1.37 -2.67
C HIS A 317 -3.21 0.82 -2.14
N GLY A 318 -3.76 -0.15 -2.84
CA GLY A 318 -5.01 -0.81 -2.50
C GLY A 318 -6.28 -0.02 -2.84
N GLY A 319 -6.16 1.21 -3.37
CA GLY A 319 -7.30 2.03 -3.79
C GLY A 319 -8.12 1.36 -4.89
N LYS A 320 -9.43 1.45 -4.79
CA LYS A 320 -10.36 0.87 -5.77
C LYS A 320 -11.31 1.95 -6.26
N VAL A 321 -11.36 2.13 -7.58
CA VAL A 321 -12.17 3.15 -8.24
C VAL A 321 -12.97 2.51 -9.36
N ILE A 322 -14.28 2.47 -9.19
CA ILE A 322 -15.21 1.75 -10.03
C ILE A 322 -16.36 2.67 -10.46
N HIS A 323 -16.69 2.72 -11.74
CA HIS A 323 -17.71 3.58 -12.32
C HIS A 323 -17.61 5.03 -11.84
N ALA A 324 -16.41 5.62 -11.96
CA ALA A 324 -16.13 6.97 -11.51
C ALA A 324 -15.47 7.83 -12.59
N HIS A 325 -15.74 9.12 -12.54
CA HIS A 325 -15.01 10.16 -13.25
C HIS A 325 -14.13 10.91 -12.24
N ILE A 326 -12.83 10.83 -12.45
CA ILE A 326 -11.81 11.44 -11.60
C ILE A 326 -11.26 12.66 -12.33
N GLY A 327 -11.52 13.83 -11.78
CA GLY A 327 -11.01 15.10 -12.29
C GLY A 327 -9.51 15.19 -12.13
N LYS A 328 -8.88 16.13 -12.83
CA LYS A 328 -7.42 16.27 -12.84
C LYS A 328 -6.84 16.54 -11.45
N ASN A 329 -5.66 15.98 -11.16
CA ASN A 329 -4.90 16.17 -9.93
C ASN A 329 -5.59 15.60 -8.67
N VAL A 330 -6.44 14.62 -8.78
CA VAL A 330 -7.07 13.97 -7.62
C VAL A 330 -6.12 12.97 -6.97
N PHE A 331 -6.16 12.92 -5.67
CA PHE A 331 -5.52 11.88 -4.86
C PHE A 331 -6.57 10.95 -4.28
N VAL A 332 -6.46 9.67 -4.56
CA VAL A 332 -7.26 8.61 -3.91
C VAL A 332 -6.36 7.87 -2.93
N GLY A 333 -6.65 8.01 -1.64
CA GLY A 333 -5.81 7.51 -0.56
C GLY A 333 -5.77 5.99 -0.41
N PHE A 334 -4.88 5.51 0.43
CA PHE A 334 -4.66 4.08 0.72
C PHE A 334 -5.96 3.35 1.02
N ASN A 335 -6.13 2.17 0.43
CA ASN A 335 -7.27 1.29 0.64
C ASN A 335 -8.66 1.96 0.51
N SER A 336 -8.75 3.14 -0.10
CA SER A 336 -10.02 3.79 -0.35
C SER A 336 -10.86 3.00 -1.36
N PHE A 337 -12.16 2.99 -1.16
CA PHE A 337 -13.12 2.28 -1.99
C PHE A 337 -14.12 3.28 -2.57
N VAL A 338 -13.92 3.67 -3.83
CA VAL A 338 -14.78 4.57 -4.60
C VAL A 338 -15.56 3.68 -5.57
N HIS A 339 -16.77 3.33 -5.18
CA HIS A 339 -17.58 2.35 -5.89
C HIS A 339 -18.92 2.94 -6.31
N GLY A 340 -19.00 3.27 -7.59
CA GLY A 340 -20.23 3.60 -8.28
C GLY A 340 -20.80 2.42 -9.06
N THR A 341 -21.91 2.68 -9.72
CA THR A 341 -22.57 1.81 -10.69
C THR A 341 -22.94 2.62 -11.94
N LYS A 342 -23.49 1.97 -12.98
CA LYS A 342 -23.98 2.69 -14.17
C LYS A 342 -25.07 3.73 -13.83
N ASP A 343 -25.91 3.43 -12.84
CA ASP A 343 -27.03 4.26 -12.44
C ASP A 343 -26.67 5.21 -11.28
N ALA A 344 -25.59 4.95 -10.58
CA ALA A 344 -25.08 5.70 -9.45
C ALA A 344 -23.60 6.00 -9.65
N ALA A 345 -23.25 6.77 -10.69
CA ALA A 345 -21.90 7.13 -11.02
C ALA A 345 -21.33 8.16 -10.00
N ILE A 346 -20.02 8.14 -9.83
CA ILE A 346 -19.32 9.06 -8.93
C ILE A 346 -18.49 10.03 -9.77
N THR A 347 -18.58 11.32 -9.45
CA THR A 347 -17.67 12.34 -9.99
C THR A 347 -16.87 12.94 -8.83
N ILE A 348 -15.54 12.97 -8.97
CA ILE A 348 -14.67 13.64 -8.01
C ILE A 348 -14.04 14.83 -8.71
N GLY A 349 -14.33 16.03 -8.21
CA GLY A 349 -13.83 17.27 -8.78
C GLY A 349 -12.31 17.38 -8.70
N ARG A 350 -11.71 18.12 -9.62
CA ARG A 350 -10.25 18.33 -9.72
C ARG A 350 -9.66 18.87 -8.42
N ASP A 351 -8.36 18.64 -8.23
CA ASP A 351 -7.58 19.11 -7.07
C ASP A 351 -8.09 18.63 -5.72
N SER A 352 -8.90 17.55 -5.70
CA SER A 352 -9.51 16.99 -4.50
C SER A 352 -8.70 15.85 -3.90
N ILE A 353 -8.90 15.62 -2.61
CA ILE A 353 -8.23 14.61 -1.81
C ILE A 353 -9.28 13.65 -1.25
N VAL A 354 -9.33 12.43 -1.76
CA VAL A 354 -9.99 11.32 -1.08
C VAL A 354 -9.03 10.82 -0.01
N MET A 355 -9.36 11.08 1.24
CA MET A 355 -8.51 10.71 2.37
C MET A 355 -8.29 9.20 2.44
N PRO A 356 -7.18 8.72 3.01
CA PRO A 356 -6.96 7.29 3.20
C PRO A 356 -8.14 6.61 3.89
N HIS A 357 -8.42 5.36 3.47
CA HIS A 357 -9.50 4.54 4.02
C HIS A 357 -10.91 5.18 3.93
N THR A 358 -11.15 5.91 2.87
CA THR A 358 -12.49 6.45 2.58
C THR A 358 -13.31 5.41 1.82
N ILE A 359 -14.57 5.24 2.20
CA ILE A 359 -15.55 4.41 1.50
C ILE A 359 -16.61 5.33 0.89
N ILE A 360 -16.64 5.43 -0.42
CA ILE A 360 -17.75 5.99 -1.19
C ILE A 360 -18.40 4.81 -1.92
N ASP A 361 -19.56 4.37 -1.43
CA ASP A 361 -20.31 3.23 -2.00
C ASP A 361 -21.68 3.72 -2.43
N ALA A 362 -21.74 4.27 -3.63
CA ALA A 362 -22.83 5.09 -4.11
C ALA A 362 -24.16 4.34 -4.29
N GLU A 363 -25.21 4.77 -3.58
CA GLU A 363 -26.59 4.34 -3.79
C GLU A 363 -27.34 5.23 -4.80
N GLU A 364 -26.81 6.41 -5.09
CA GLU A 364 -27.27 7.41 -6.06
C GLU A 364 -26.05 8.12 -6.67
N PRO A 365 -26.18 8.91 -7.74
CA PRO A 365 -25.07 9.69 -8.28
C PRO A 365 -24.49 10.62 -7.20
N ILE A 366 -23.14 10.66 -7.11
CA ILE A 366 -22.42 11.49 -6.13
C ILE A 366 -21.46 12.40 -6.87
N GLU A 367 -21.55 13.70 -6.59
CA GLU A 367 -20.65 14.73 -7.12
C GLU A 367 -19.87 15.36 -5.99
N VAL A 368 -18.60 15.04 -5.85
CA VAL A 368 -17.68 15.68 -4.91
C VAL A 368 -17.17 16.97 -5.55
N PRO A 369 -17.30 18.12 -4.89
CA PRO A 369 -16.82 19.39 -5.41
C PRO A 369 -15.31 19.39 -5.66
N GLU A 370 -14.85 20.26 -6.57
CA GLU A 370 -13.41 20.49 -6.77
C GLU A 370 -12.76 21.08 -5.51
N ASN A 371 -11.43 20.91 -5.38
CA ASN A 371 -10.62 21.44 -4.29
C ASN A 371 -11.13 21.03 -2.89
N SER A 372 -11.59 19.79 -2.75
CA SER A 372 -12.21 19.27 -1.53
C SER A 372 -11.41 18.13 -0.90
N ALA A 373 -11.47 18.02 0.43
CA ALA A 373 -11.10 16.81 1.16
C ALA A 373 -12.38 16.03 1.52
N ILE A 374 -12.40 14.75 1.20
CA ILE A 374 -13.48 13.83 1.54
C ILE A 374 -12.95 12.64 2.34
N TRP A 375 -13.69 12.19 3.34
CA TRP A 375 -13.30 11.10 4.22
C TRP A 375 -14.49 10.26 4.67
N GLY A 376 -14.20 9.11 5.24
CA GLY A 376 -15.14 8.30 5.99
C GLY A 376 -16.11 7.51 5.11
N TYR A 377 -17.39 7.48 5.45
CA TYR A 377 -18.40 6.64 4.82
C TYR A 377 -19.48 7.48 4.14
N VAL A 378 -19.57 7.37 2.81
CA VAL A 378 -20.47 8.12 1.96
C VAL A 378 -21.24 7.16 1.06
N THR A 379 -22.57 7.23 1.08
CA THR A 379 -23.44 6.44 0.20
C THR A 379 -24.36 7.31 -0.65
N ARG A 380 -24.62 8.55 -0.23
CA ARG A 380 -25.52 9.49 -0.89
C ARG A 380 -24.90 10.88 -0.95
N GLN A 381 -25.37 11.69 -1.89
CA GLN A 381 -24.93 13.09 -2.04
C GLN A 381 -25.05 13.89 -0.75
N ALA A 382 -26.12 13.65 0.02
CA ALA A 382 -26.37 14.34 1.29
C ALA A 382 -25.29 14.06 2.36
N ASP A 383 -24.60 12.91 2.30
CA ASP A 383 -23.57 12.55 3.28
C ASP A 383 -22.35 13.47 3.20
N LEU A 384 -22.11 14.10 2.05
CA LEU A 384 -21.02 15.04 1.87
C LEU A 384 -21.09 16.22 2.85
N ALA A 385 -22.28 16.59 3.31
CA ALA A 385 -22.43 17.64 4.31
C ALA A 385 -21.68 17.34 5.62
N ASN A 386 -21.40 16.07 5.92
CA ASN A 386 -20.69 15.61 7.12
C ASN A 386 -19.35 14.93 6.84
N GLN A 387 -18.96 14.76 5.57
CA GLN A 387 -17.80 13.98 5.17
C GLN A 387 -16.89 14.71 4.16
N CYS A 388 -17.22 15.95 3.83
CA CYS A 388 -16.48 16.72 2.83
C CYS A 388 -16.30 18.17 3.27
N VAL A 389 -15.15 18.75 2.97
CA VAL A 389 -14.84 20.15 3.24
C VAL A 389 -13.97 20.72 2.12
N ASP A 390 -14.21 21.97 1.74
CA ASP A 390 -13.33 22.73 0.86
C ASP A 390 -11.94 22.91 1.49
N LEU A 391 -10.88 22.66 0.75
CA LEU A 391 -9.50 22.71 1.24
C LEU A 391 -9.04 24.11 1.68
N GLU A 392 -9.60 25.19 1.09
CA GLU A 392 -9.27 26.55 1.54
C GLU A 392 -9.98 26.86 2.87
N GLN A 393 -11.19 26.36 3.06
CA GLN A 393 -11.89 26.48 4.34
C GLN A 393 -11.17 25.65 5.41
N PHE A 394 -10.77 24.42 5.08
CA PHE A 394 -10.04 23.58 6.00
C PHE A 394 -8.70 24.22 6.43
N SER A 395 -7.97 24.83 5.51
CA SER A 395 -6.69 25.49 5.84
C SER A 395 -6.83 26.63 6.85
N LYS A 396 -8.00 27.24 6.98
CA LYS A 396 -8.30 28.32 7.95
C LYS A 396 -8.81 27.79 9.30
N THR A 397 -9.00 26.50 9.43
CA THR A 397 -9.60 25.85 10.60
C THR A 397 -8.56 25.49 11.64
N THR A 398 -8.90 25.70 12.91
CA THR A 398 -8.08 25.26 14.06
C THR A 398 -8.78 24.19 14.90
N ASP A 399 -10.08 24.09 14.77
CA ASP A 399 -10.95 23.09 15.42
C ASP A 399 -12.12 22.81 14.47
N LEU A 400 -12.35 21.54 14.17
CA LEU A 400 -13.47 21.11 13.33
C LEU A 400 -14.07 19.83 13.91
N THR A 401 -15.37 19.81 14.05
CA THR A 401 -16.14 18.58 14.26
C THR A 401 -17.16 18.49 13.14
N LEU A 402 -17.06 17.44 12.34
CA LEU A 402 -17.94 17.22 11.19
C LEU A 402 -18.29 15.72 11.08
N GLY A 403 -19.54 15.38 11.38
CA GLY A 403 -19.96 13.99 11.55
C GLY A 403 -19.14 13.30 12.64
N ASN A 404 -18.51 12.17 12.28
CA ASN A 404 -17.63 11.41 13.18
C ASN A 404 -16.15 11.88 13.13
N ALA A 405 -15.85 12.91 12.34
CA ALA A 405 -14.50 13.43 12.26
C ALA A 405 -14.26 14.56 13.25
N THR A 406 -13.08 14.58 13.83
CA THR A 406 -12.57 15.69 14.63
C THR A 406 -11.21 16.10 14.12
N PHE A 407 -10.96 17.40 14.05
CA PHE A 407 -9.66 17.97 13.74
C PHE A 407 -9.32 19.03 14.78
N LYS A 408 -8.06 19.04 15.21
CA LYS A 408 -7.52 20.08 16.09
C LYS A 408 -6.12 20.47 15.64
N GLY A 409 -5.83 21.75 15.67
CA GLY A 409 -4.51 22.31 15.36
C GLY A 409 -4.50 23.17 14.12
N ASP A 410 -3.39 23.18 13.42
CA ASP A 410 -3.14 24.06 12.27
C ASP A 410 -3.64 23.40 10.97
N GLY A 411 -4.79 23.88 10.46
CA GLY A 411 -5.38 23.40 9.21
C GLY A 411 -4.54 23.71 7.98
N ASP A 412 -3.81 24.83 7.97
CA ASP A 412 -2.91 25.17 6.88
C ASP A 412 -1.71 24.21 6.81
N ALA A 413 -1.13 23.90 7.97
CA ALA A 413 -0.06 22.90 8.04
C ALA A 413 -0.53 21.52 7.59
N PHE A 414 -1.76 21.11 7.94
CA PHE A 414 -2.36 19.85 7.51
C PHE A 414 -2.54 19.80 5.99
N VAL A 415 -3.18 20.80 5.38
CA VAL A 415 -3.44 20.84 3.94
C VAL A 415 -2.12 20.92 3.15
N LYS A 416 -1.15 21.73 3.61
CA LYS A 416 0.18 21.81 3.00
C LYS A 416 0.93 20.50 3.06
N ALA A 417 0.87 19.78 4.18
CA ALA A 417 1.53 18.48 4.32
C ALA A 417 0.98 17.45 3.32
N PHE A 418 -0.36 17.40 3.15
CA PHE A 418 -0.98 16.53 2.15
C PHE A 418 -0.61 16.93 0.72
N ARG A 419 -0.74 18.21 0.36
CA ARG A 419 -0.40 18.69 -0.99
C ARG A 419 1.07 18.46 -1.33
N HIS A 420 1.97 18.72 -0.40
CA HIS A 420 3.41 18.47 -0.60
C HIS A 420 3.69 16.98 -0.82
N ARG A 421 3.07 16.09 -0.03
CA ARG A 421 3.23 14.65 -0.20
C ARG A 421 2.67 14.18 -1.54
N ILE A 422 1.49 14.62 -1.94
CA ILE A 422 0.87 14.24 -3.22
C ILE A 422 1.75 14.70 -4.39
N GLU A 423 2.29 15.91 -4.33
CA GLU A 423 3.19 16.42 -5.36
C GLU A 423 4.48 15.61 -5.44
N HIS A 424 5.08 15.29 -4.30
CA HIS A 424 6.25 14.40 -4.25
C HIS A 424 5.97 13.02 -4.87
N ILE A 425 4.80 12.42 -4.59
CA ILE A 425 4.40 11.15 -5.20
C ILE A 425 4.31 11.28 -6.74
N ARG A 426 3.76 12.37 -7.26
CA ARG A 426 3.70 12.61 -8.72
C ARG A 426 5.09 12.74 -9.33
N GLU A 427 5.98 13.49 -8.69
CA GLU A 427 7.37 13.68 -9.12
C GLU A 427 8.11 12.32 -9.14
N GLU A 428 8.08 11.57 -8.05
CA GLU A 428 8.75 10.26 -7.95
C GLU A 428 8.14 9.21 -8.90
N ASN A 429 6.85 9.27 -9.16
CA ASN A 429 6.22 8.39 -10.15
C ASN A 429 6.56 8.76 -11.61
N GLY A 430 7.13 9.95 -11.85
CA GLY A 430 7.51 10.42 -13.18
C GLY A 430 6.38 11.06 -13.97
N ALA A 431 5.32 11.54 -13.30
CA ALA A 431 4.18 12.20 -13.93
C ALA A 431 4.58 13.41 -14.78
N TYR A 432 5.63 14.10 -14.38
CA TYR A 432 6.14 15.32 -15.04
C TYR A 432 7.34 15.08 -15.94
N TYR A 433 7.61 13.85 -16.33
CA TYR A 433 8.71 13.53 -17.23
C TYR A 433 8.61 14.30 -18.54
N ASN A 434 9.69 14.98 -18.90
CA ASN A 434 9.80 15.83 -20.07
C ASN A 434 10.97 15.46 -21.02
N GLY A 435 11.47 14.22 -20.90
CA GLY A 435 12.61 13.73 -21.68
C GLY A 435 13.98 13.98 -21.04
N THR A 436 14.04 14.64 -19.87
CA THR A 436 15.31 14.92 -19.19
C THR A 436 15.52 13.98 -18.00
N GLU A 437 16.79 13.61 -17.72
CA GLU A 437 17.16 12.73 -16.61
C GLU A 437 16.66 13.26 -15.25
N LYS A 438 16.66 14.59 -15.06
CA LYS A 438 16.20 15.22 -13.81
C LYS A 438 14.73 14.96 -13.50
N THR A 439 13.90 14.71 -14.50
CA THR A 439 12.46 14.51 -14.34
C THR A 439 12.03 13.04 -14.47
N ARG A 440 13.00 12.11 -14.53
CA ARG A 440 12.72 10.67 -14.52
C ARG A 440 12.21 10.25 -13.13
N GLY A 441 11.08 9.55 -13.14
CA GLY A 441 10.56 8.90 -11.95
C GLY A 441 10.44 7.39 -12.15
N HIS A 442 9.69 6.72 -11.29
CA HIS A 442 9.55 5.26 -11.31
C HIS A 442 9.06 4.72 -12.66
N ALA A 443 8.14 5.42 -13.34
CA ALA A 443 7.65 5.02 -14.65
C ALA A 443 8.77 4.89 -15.68
N GLN A 444 9.80 5.70 -15.61
CA GLN A 444 10.92 5.69 -16.56
C GLN A 444 12.09 4.83 -16.06
N LYS A 445 12.33 4.78 -14.75
CA LYS A 445 13.43 4.02 -14.13
C LYS A 445 13.18 2.50 -14.12
N THR A 446 11.91 2.08 -14.16
CA THR A 446 11.52 0.67 -14.07
C THR A 446 11.39 -0.01 -15.44
N GLN A 447 11.43 0.74 -16.55
CA GLN A 447 11.26 0.19 -17.91
C GLN A 447 12.27 -0.93 -18.24
N ASP A 448 13.51 -0.79 -17.75
CA ASP A 448 14.58 -1.77 -17.97
C ASP A 448 14.67 -2.84 -16.86
N ALA A 449 13.62 -2.99 -16.05
CA ALA A 449 13.62 -3.95 -14.96
C ALA A 449 13.74 -5.39 -15.47
N CYS A 450 14.76 -6.09 -14.99
CA CYS A 450 14.94 -7.51 -15.21
C CYS A 450 14.35 -8.30 -14.05
N PHE A 451 13.34 -9.12 -14.32
CA PHE A 451 12.68 -9.93 -13.32
C PHE A 451 13.33 -11.31 -13.21
N ASN A 452 13.65 -11.70 -12.00
CA ASN A 452 14.20 -13.01 -11.68
C ASN A 452 13.25 -13.73 -10.71
N ILE A 453 13.29 -15.04 -10.72
CA ILE A 453 12.38 -15.87 -9.93
C ILE A 453 13.12 -16.81 -9.00
N LEU A 454 12.49 -17.09 -7.87
CA LEU A 454 12.86 -18.13 -6.93
C LEU A 454 11.71 -19.12 -6.78
N GLN A 455 12.03 -20.40 -6.79
CA GLN A 455 11.08 -21.48 -6.56
C GLN A 455 11.22 -22.03 -5.14
N PRO A 456 10.11 -22.41 -4.48
CA PRO A 456 10.18 -23.15 -3.25
C PRO A 456 10.65 -24.59 -3.52
N PHE A 457 11.25 -25.22 -2.53
CA PHE A 457 11.54 -26.65 -2.60
C PHE A 457 10.24 -27.45 -2.67
N GLN A 458 10.11 -28.29 -3.70
CA GLN A 458 8.90 -29.05 -4.01
C GLN A 458 8.81 -30.38 -3.26
N SER A 459 9.90 -30.82 -2.61
CA SER A 459 9.98 -32.11 -1.91
C SER A 459 10.99 -32.08 -0.78
N GLY A 460 10.99 -33.13 0.01
CA GLY A 460 11.92 -33.34 1.12
C GLY A 460 11.57 -32.49 2.37
N PRO A 461 12.43 -32.52 3.39
CA PRO A 461 12.16 -31.85 4.68
C PRO A 461 12.07 -30.32 4.56
N GLY A 462 12.64 -29.74 3.49
CA GLY A 462 12.57 -28.31 3.19
C GLY A 462 11.39 -27.88 2.31
N MET A 463 10.47 -28.80 1.99
CA MET A 463 9.33 -28.50 1.12
C MET A 463 8.56 -27.23 1.57
N GLY A 464 8.35 -26.30 0.65
CA GLY A 464 7.74 -24.99 0.90
C GLY A 464 8.70 -23.89 1.37
N MET A 465 9.92 -24.25 1.76
CA MET A 465 10.96 -23.24 2.03
C MET A 465 11.61 -22.78 0.73
N TYR A 466 12.04 -21.51 0.69
CA TYR A 466 12.80 -20.99 -0.43
C TYR A 466 14.31 -21.18 -0.23
N PRO A 467 15.09 -21.28 -1.30
CA PRO A 467 16.55 -21.35 -1.19
C PRO A 467 17.11 -20.17 -0.39
N THR A 468 18.04 -20.46 0.51
CA THR A 468 18.84 -19.41 1.14
C THR A 468 19.69 -18.73 0.08
N MET A 469 19.57 -17.43 -0.06
CA MET A 469 20.25 -16.65 -1.07
C MET A 469 20.79 -15.35 -0.49
N THR A 470 21.99 -15.01 -0.88
CA THR A 470 22.54 -13.67 -0.66
C THR A 470 23.04 -13.17 -2.00
N ILE A 471 22.50 -12.04 -2.45
CA ILE A 471 22.94 -11.30 -3.63
C ILE A 471 23.27 -9.89 -3.12
N GLY A 472 24.46 -9.42 -3.43
CA GLY A 472 24.90 -8.11 -3.02
C GLY A 472 26.34 -7.87 -3.44
N GLU A 473 26.76 -6.64 -3.32
CA GLU A 473 28.16 -6.24 -3.49
C GLU A 473 29.04 -6.82 -2.38
#